data_c1cf203f97c20d695fef358784680299
#
_entry.id   c1cf203f97c20d695fef358784680299
#
_cell.length_a   1.000
_cell.length_b   1.000
_cell.length_c   1.000
_cell.angle_alpha   90.00
_cell.angle_beta   90.00
_cell.angle_gamma   90.00
#
_symmetry.space_group_name_H-M   'P 1'
#
loop_
_entity.id
_entity.type
_entity.pdbx_description
1 polymer ?
#
loop_
_entity_poly.entity_id
_entity_poly.type
_entity_poly.pdbx_seq_one_letter_code
_entity_poly.pdbx_strand_id
1 'polypeptide(L)' 'MNVAERLVRARGNRRREDVANAVGVSVSAIAMYENGGRIPRDETKIKLADFYGMTVQALFFD' A
#
# COMPACT_ATOMS: atom_id res chain seq x y z
N MET A 1 -4.63 -13.68 5.61
CA MET A 1 -4.68 -12.65 4.55
C MET A 1 -3.26 -12.20 4.24
N ASN A 2 -2.89 -12.16 2.97
CA ASN A 2 -1.54 -11.75 2.57
C ASN A 2 -1.43 -10.23 2.43
N VAL A 3 -0.20 -9.74 2.21
CA VAL A 3 0.06 -8.29 2.10
C VAL A 3 -0.74 -7.66 0.97
N ALA A 4 -0.78 -8.29 -0.19
CA ALA A 4 -1.51 -7.75 -1.35
C ALA A 4 -2.99 -7.53 -1.02
N GLU A 5 -3.62 -8.50 -0.38
CA GLU A 5 -5.02 -8.41 0.01
C GLU A 5 -5.24 -7.32 1.07
N ARG A 6 -4.32 -7.20 2.02
CA ARG A 6 -4.40 -6.12 3.03
C ARG A 6 -4.33 -4.75 2.38
N LEU A 7 -3.46 -4.60 1.38
CA LEU A 7 -3.33 -3.32 0.67
C LEU A 7 -4.60 -2.97 -0.10
N VAL A 8 -5.20 -3.94 -0.76
CA VAL A 8 -6.48 -3.72 -1.47
C VAL A 8 -7.56 -3.29 -0.48
N ARG A 9 -7.66 -3.97 0.65
CA ARG A 9 -8.64 -3.62 1.68
C ARG A 9 -8.39 -2.24 2.28
N ALA A 10 -7.13 -1.92 2.56
CA ALA A 10 -6.77 -0.63 3.14
C ALA A 10 -7.12 0.51 2.20
N ARG A 11 -6.89 0.32 0.90
CA ARG A 11 -7.24 1.33 -0.10
C ARG A 11 -8.75 1.57 -0.16
N GLY A 12 -9.55 0.51 -0.04
CA GLY A 12 -11.01 0.63 -0.07
C GLY A 12 -11.50 1.29 -1.34
N ASN A 13 -12.28 2.35 -1.19
CA ASN A 13 -12.86 3.09 -2.34
C ASN A 13 -11.95 4.18 -2.90
N ARG A 14 -10.77 4.38 -2.32
CA ARG A 14 -9.83 5.38 -2.83
C ARG A 14 -9.29 4.95 -4.18
N ARG A 15 -9.03 5.93 -5.06
CA ARG A 15 -8.42 5.62 -6.35
C ARG A 15 -6.93 5.37 -6.16
N ARG A 16 -6.37 4.46 -6.97
CA ARG A 16 -4.92 4.19 -6.95
C ARG A 16 -4.10 5.45 -7.21
N GLU A 17 -4.57 6.33 -8.10
CA GLU A 17 -3.91 7.60 -8.41
C GLU A 17 -3.75 8.46 -7.17
N ASP A 18 -4.77 8.52 -6.32
CA ASP A 18 -4.73 9.34 -5.12
C ASP A 18 -3.72 8.79 -4.12
N VAL A 19 -3.68 7.47 -3.97
CA VAL A 19 -2.71 6.82 -3.08
C VAL A 19 -1.29 7.03 -3.63
N ALA A 20 -1.10 6.81 -4.93
CA ALA A 20 0.21 6.97 -5.58
C ALA A 20 0.75 8.38 -5.38
N ASN A 21 -0.09 9.39 -5.59
CA ASN A 21 0.31 10.78 -5.38
C ASN A 21 0.66 11.06 -3.93
N ALA A 22 -0.12 10.54 -2.99
CA ALA A 22 0.10 10.78 -1.57
C ALA A 22 1.41 10.15 -1.07
N VAL A 23 1.77 8.97 -1.56
CA VAL A 23 2.97 8.27 -1.09
C VAL A 23 4.18 8.43 -2.01
N GLY A 24 4.01 9.12 -3.14
CA GLY A 24 5.13 9.46 -4.02
C GLY A 24 5.64 8.31 -4.88
N VAL A 25 4.75 7.43 -5.32
CA VAL A 25 5.10 6.34 -6.24
C VAL A 25 4.16 6.37 -7.46
N SER A 26 4.46 5.54 -8.45
CA SER A 26 3.61 5.46 -9.65
C SER A 26 2.34 4.63 -9.36
N VAL A 27 1.31 4.86 -10.18
CA VAL A 27 0.10 4.05 -10.14
C VAL A 27 0.43 2.58 -10.42
N SER A 28 1.35 2.34 -11.36
CA SER A 28 1.82 0.98 -11.66
C SER A 28 2.42 0.29 -10.44
N ALA A 29 3.18 1.03 -9.63
CA ALA A 29 3.76 0.48 -8.40
C ALA A 29 2.67 0.07 -7.43
N ILE A 30 1.65 0.92 -7.23
CA ILE A 30 0.51 0.59 -6.37
C ILE A 30 -0.16 -0.70 -6.85
N ALA A 31 -0.42 -0.79 -8.16
CA ALA A 31 -1.05 -1.99 -8.73
C ALA A 31 -0.20 -3.24 -8.47
N MET A 32 1.12 -3.14 -8.62
CA MET A 32 2.01 -4.27 -8.39
C MET A 32 2.06 -4.69 -6.92
N TYR A 33 2.01 -3.74 -6.00
CA TYR A 33 1.92 -4.06 -4.57
C TYR A 33 0.62 -4.82 -4.28
N GLU A 34 -0.47 -4.39 -4.90
CA GLU A 34 -1.80 -4.97 -4.67
C GLU A 34 -2.00 -6.33 -5.34
N ASN A 35 -1.21 -6.66 -6.35
CA ASN A 35 -1.30 -7.99 -6.99
C ASN A 35 -0.21 -8.96 -6.53
N GLY A 36 0.66 -8.51 -5.61
CA GLY A 36 1.71 -9.36 -5.06
C GLY A 36 2.97 -9.47 -5.92
N GLY A 37 3.05 -8.70 -7.03
CA GLY A 37 4.20 -8.74 -7.92
C GLY A 37 5.41 -7.98 -7.42
N ARG A 38 5.25 -7.18 -6.37
CA ARG A 38 6.32 -6.35 -5.84
C ARG A 38 6.08 -6.05 -4.37
N ILE A 39 7.15 -5.97 -3.60
CA ILE A 39 7.11 -5.57 -2.19
C ILE A 39 7.62 -4.13 -2.10
N PRO A 40 6.88 -3.22 -1.43
CA PRO A 40 7.36 -1.86 -1.25
C PRO A 40 8.66 -1.82 -0.44
N ARG A 41 9.49 -0.82 -0.70
CA ARG A 41 10.66 -0.53 0.14
C ARG A 41 10.17 -0.07 1.51
N ASP A 42 11.07 -0.14 2.51
CA ASP A 42 10.71 0.21 3.89
C ASP A 42 10.12 1.61 4.02
N GLU A 43 10.71 2.61 3.37
CA GLU A 43 10.18 3.97 3.43
C GLU A 43 8.80 4.08 2.80
N THR A 44 8.54 3.32 1.74
CA THR A 44 7.22 3.30 1.09
C THR A 44 6.20 2.59 1.99
N LYS A 45 6.62 1.53 2.67
CA LYS A 45 5.75 0.85 3.66
C LYS A 45 5.29 1.82 4.74
N ILE A 46 6.20 2.63 5.25
CA ILE A 46 5.89 3.61 6.29
C ILE A 46 4.88 4.63 5.76
N LYS A 47 5.10 5.15 4.56
CA LYS A 47 4.20 6.13 3.95
C LYS A 47 2.81 5.56 3.67
N LEU A 48 2.74 4.31 3.19
CA LEU A 48 1.47 3.63 2.96
C LEU A 48 0.71 3.43 4.28
N ALA A 49 1.39 2.96 5.31
CA ALA A 49 0.79 2.75 6.61
C ALA A 49 0.25 4.07 7.18
N ASP A 50 1.06 5.14 7.11
CA ASP A 50 0.63 6.46 7.55
C ASP A 50 -0.60 6.94 6.80
N PHE A 51 -0.58 6.80 5.48
CA PHE A 51 -1.69 7.24 4.63
C PHE A 51 -2.99 6.51 4.98
N TYR A 52 -2.90 5.21 5.24
CA TYR A 52 -4.07 4.40 5.59
C TYR A 52 -4.44 4.44 7.07
N GLY A 53 -3.68 5.18 7.89
CA GLY A 53 -3.95 5.26 9.33
C GLY A 53 -3.71 3.95 10.07
N MET A 54 -2.74 3.17 9.62
CA MET A 54 -2.39 1.86 10.19
C MET A 54 -0.94 1.85 10.62
N THR A 55 -0.59 0.86 11.44
CA THR A 55 0.82 0.59 11.73
C THR A 55 1.43 -0.23 10.59
N VAL A 56 2.74 -0.13 10.43
CA VAL A 56 3.46 -0.97 9.47
C VAL A 56 3.26 -2.45 9.80
N GLN A 57 3.26 -2.78 11.09
CA GLN A 57 3.03 -4.15 11.54
C GLN A 57 1.68 -4.68 11.06
N ALA A 58 0.61 -3.92 11.27
CA ALA A 58 -0.73 -4.36 10.90
C ALA A 58 -0.89 -4.50 9.38
N LEU A 59 -0.27 -3.59 8.62
CA LEU A 59 -0.43 -3.58 7.17
C LEU A 59 0.42 -4.64 6.48
N PHE A 60 1.64 -4.88 6.96
CA PHE A 60 2.61 -5.70 6.24
C PHE A 60 3.03 -6.99 6.95
N PHE A 61 2.85 -7.10 8.25
CA PHE A 61 3.45 -8.21 9.00
C PHE A 61 2.48 -9.07 9.81
N ASP A 62 1.24 -8.68 9.91
CA ASP A 62 0.24 -9.51 10.63
C ASP A 62 -0.39 -10.60 9.77
#